data_c2e5915eb9319c8c21b21c4dbdbc3110
#
_entry.id   c2e5915eb9319c8c21b21c4dbdbc3110
#
_cell.length_a   1.000
_cell.length_b   1.000
_cell.length_c   1.000
_cell.angle_alpha   90.00
_cell.angle_beta   90.00
_cell.angle_gamma   90.00
#
_symmetry.space_group_name_H-M   'P 1'
#
loop_
_entity.id
_entity.type
_entity.pdbx_description
1 polymer ?
#
loop_
_entity_poly.entity_id
_entity_poly.type
_entity_poly.pdbx_seq_one_letter_code
_entity_poly.pdbx_strand_id
1 'polypeptide(L)'
;MKILLITQWFTPEPDFKGLPFARELLRRGHDVQVITGFPNYPGGHVYPGYRIRRHQREIMDGVPVLRVPLYPSHDQSRFGRAANYLSFFASASVLGSMMTRKPDVIYAYHPPLTTGLAAAVIGGVKRVPFVLDIMDMWPDTITATGMLSNQKLLKIIDKSCRYLYKKADAISVVSSGFR
;
A
#
# COMPACT_ATOMS: atom_id res chain seq x y z
N MET A 1 -19.40 7.45 3.24
CA MET A 1 -18.20 8.00 2.57
C MET A 1 -17.70 7.00 1.55
N LYS A 2 -17.05 7.47 0.48
CA LYS A 2 -16.35 6.62 -0.50
C LYS A 2 -14.88 6.54 -0.10
N ILE A 3 -14.41 5.35 0.22
CA ILE A 3 -13.05 5.11 0.74
C ILE A 3 -12.26 4.31 -0.29
N LEU A 4 -11.07 4.77 -0.64
CA LEU A 4 -10.09 4.01 -1.40
C LEU A 4 -9.02 3.49 -0.45
N LEU A 5 -9.02 2.19 -0.17
CA LEU A 5 -7.97 1.53 0.60
C LEU A 5 -6.82 1.15 -0.32
N ILE A 6 -5.61 1.57 0.01
CA ILE A 6 -4.38 1.20 -0.69
C ILE A 6 -3.51 0.37 0.25
N THR A 7 -3.29 -0.87 -0.12
CA THR A 7 -2.40 -1.79 0.58
C THR A 7 -1.67 -2.66 -0.44
N GLN A 8 -0.40 -2.95 -0.22
CA GLN A 8 0.32 -3.81 -1.16
C GLN A 8 -0.06 -5.27 -1.01
N TRP A 9 -0.34 -5.72 0.22
CA TRP A 9 -0.72 -7.08 0.56
C TRP A 9 -2.19 -7.14 0.94
N PHE A 10 -2.90 -8.08 0.37
CA PHE A 10 -4.33 -8.27 0.59
C PHE A 10 -4.70 -9.74 0.40
N THR A 11 -5.77 -10.17 1.01
CA THR A 11 -6.28 -11.55 0.88
C THR A 11 -6.09 -12.09 -0.55
N PRO A 12 -5.50 -13.31 -0.74
CA PRO A 12 -5.25 -14.37 0.25
C PRO A 12 -3.91 -14.29 0.99
N GLU A 13 -3.14 -13.21 0.85
CA GLU A 13 -1.89 -13.01 1.58
C GLU A 13 -2.18 -12.72 3.06
N PRO A 14 -1.24 -13.03 3.98
CA PRO A 14 -1.31 -12.56 5.35
C PRO A 14 -1.36 -11.03 5.39
N ASP A 15 -2.39 -10.48 5.99
CA ASP A 15 -2.58 -9.03 6.10
C ASP A 15 -3.18 -8.68 7.47
N PHE A 16 -2.92 -7.44 7.95
CA PHE A 16 -3.51 -6.93 9.19
C PHE A 16 -4.75 -6.07 8.93
N LYS A 17 -4.75 -5.30 7.84
CA LYS A 17 -5.86 -4.43 7.43
C LYS A 17 -6.29 -4.75 6.00
N GLY A 18 -6.59 -6.03 5.77
CA GLY A 18 -7.04 -6.55 4.49
C GLY A 18 -8.55 -6.63 4.38
N LEU A 19 -9.04 -7.77 3.89
CA LEU A 19 -10.46 -7.98 3.64
C LEU A 19 -11.35 -7.80 4.88
N PRO A 20 -10.97 -8.29 6.09
CA PRO A 20 -11.79 -8.06 7.28
C PRO A 20 -11.98 -6.59 7.60
N PHE A 21 -10.94 -5.77 7.45
CA PHE A 21 -11.01 -4.33 7.67
C PHE A 21 -11.90 -3.64 6.61
N ALA A 22 -11.74 -3.99 5.33
CA ALA A 22 -12.57 -3.45 4.27
C ALA A 22 -14.06 -3.81 4.45
N ARG A 23 -14.36 -5.05 4.87
CA ARG A 23 -15.72 -5.50 5.21
C ARG A 23 -16.33 -4.71 6.37
N GLU A 24 -15.56 -4.46 7.42
CA GLU A 24 -16.05 -3.67 8.56
C GLU A 24 -16.41 -2.24 8.14
N LEU A 25 -15.63 -1.63 7.26
CA LEU A 25 -15.97 -0.33 6.68
C LEU A 25 -17.27 -0.39 5.86
N LEU A 26 -17.46 -1.44 5.04
CA LEU A 26 -18.73 -1.66 4.33
C LEU A 26 -19.90 -1.83 5.29
N ARG A 27 -19.74 -2.63 6.35
CA ARG A 27 -20.78 -2.85 7.38
C ARG A 27 -21.19 -1.55 8.07
N ARG A 28 -20.25 -0.60 8.18
CA ARG A 28 -20.52 0.76 8.71
C ARG A 28 -21.13 1.71 7.68
N GLY A 29 -21.52 1.24 6.51
CA GLY A 29 -22.21 2.02 5.50
C GLY A 29 -21.29 2.85 4.61
N HIS A 30 -19.99 2.52 4.53
CA HIS A 30 -19.07 3.17 3.60
C HIS A 30 -19.02 2.42 2.25
N ASP A 31 -18.82 3.16 1.16
CA ASP A 31 -18.50 2.57 -0.15
C ASP A 31 -16.97 2.40 -0.24
N VAL A 32 -16.50 1.16 -0.28
CA VAL A 32 -15.07 0.83 -0.21
C VAL A 32 -14.59 0.28 -1.54
N GLN A 33 -13.43 0.73 -2.00
CA GLN A 33 -12.65 0.13 -3.07
C GLN A 33 -11.25 -0.15 -2.56
N VAL A 34 -10.64 -1.24 -3.05
CA VAL A 34 -9.27 -1.62 -2.67
C VAL A 34 -8.37 -1.60 -3.90
N ILE A 35 -7.16 -1.03 -3.75
CA ILE A 35 -6.03 -1.25 -4.67
C ILE A 35 -5.01 -2.10 -3.94
N THR A 36 -4.59 -3.19 -4.59
CA THR A 36 -3.57 -4.09 -4.04
C THR A 36 -2.74 -4.72 -5.15
N GLY A 37 -1.63 -5.37 -4.78
CA GLY A 37 -0.82 -6.14 -5.71
C GLY A 37 -1.42 -7.50 -6.07
N PHE A 38 -0.82 -8.18 -7.06
CA PHE A 38 -1.04 -9.62 -7.22
C PHE A 38 -0.37 -10.35 -6.06
N PRO A 39 -1.04 -11.34 -5.43
CA PRO A 39 -0.56 -11.95 -4.21
C PRO A 39 0.74 -12.74 -4.44
N ASN A 40 1.77 -12.43 -3.64
CA ASN A 40 3.10 -13.01 -3.75
C ASN A 40 3.86 -13.10 -2.40
N TYR A 41 3.32 -12.48 -1.35
CA TYR A 41 3.93 -12.46 -0.02
C TYR A 41 3.43 -13.64 0.84
N PRO A 42 4.28 -14.32 1.66
CA PRO A 42 5.69 -14.00 1.92
C PRO A 42 6.69 -14.65 0.96
N GLY A 43 6.29 -15.62 0.17
CA GLY A 43 7.19 -16.49 -0.61
C GLY A 43 7.81 -15.85 -1.85
N GLY A 44 7.35 -14.66 -2.29
CA GLY A 44 7.83 -14.01 -3.51
C GLY A 44 7.36 -14.66 -4.81
N HIS A 45 6.49 -15.66 -4.73
CA HIS A 45 5.89 -16.33 -5.87
C HIS A 45 4.40 -16.03 -5.94
N VAL A 46 3.90 -15.82 -7.15
CA VAL A 46 2.46 -15.58 -7.34
C VAL A 46 1.66 -16.78 -6.87
N TYR A 47 0.64 -16.53 -6.07
CA TYR A 47 -0.21 -17.57 -5.49
C TYR A 47 -0.94 -18.39 -6.56
N PRO A 48 -1.23 -19.69 -6.29
CA PRO A 48 -2.06 -20.50 -7.17
C PRO A 48 -3.40 -19.84 -7.47
N GLY A 49 -3.84 -19.93 -8.71
CA GLY A 49 -5.06 -19.26 -9.17
C GLY A 49 -4.88 -17.81 -9.63
N TYR A 50 -3.73 -17.19 -9.33
CA TYR A 50 -3.40 -15.83 -9.81
C TYR A 50 -2.31 -15.88 -10.89
N ARG A 51 -2.36 -14.90 -11.78
CA ARG A 51 -1.33 -14.66 -12.79
C ARG A 51 -1.19 -13.17 -12.99
N ILE A 52 0.03 -12.63 -13.01
CA ILE A 52 0.25 -11.21 -13.26
C ILE A 52 -0.29 -10.83 -14.63
N ARG A 53 -1.20 -9.86 -14.63
CA ARG A 53 -1.82 -9.25 -15.80
C ARG A 53 -1.64 -7.74 -15.70
N ARG A 54 -2.03 -7.02 -16.75
CA ARG A 54 -2.03 -5.54 -16.72
C ARG A 54 -2.84 -4.99 -15.53
N HIS A 55 -3.93 -5.64 -15.19
CA HIS A 55 -4.75 -5.45 -13.99
C HIS A 55 -5.76 -6.60 -13.89
N GLN A 56 -6.34 -6.76 -12.70
CA GLN A 56 -7.48 -7.66 -12.48
C GLN A 56 -8.48 -6.95 -11.57
N ARG A 57 -9.75 -7.05 -11.91
CA ARG A 57 -10.85 -6.63 -11.05
C ARG A 57 -11.55 -7.86 -10.52
N GLU A 58 -11.83 -7.86 -9.23
CA GLU A 58 -12.59 -8.92 -8.57
C GLU A 58 -13.46 -8.30 -7.47
N ILE A 59 -14.43 -9.06 -6.99
CA ILE A 59 -15.25 -8.69 -5.84
C ILE A 59 -15.02 -9.76 -4.79
N MET A 60 -14.55 -9.36 -3.62
CA MET A 60 -14.29 -10.22 -2.48
C MET A 60 -15.22 -9.83 -1.33
N ASP A 61 -16.16 -10.70 -0.97
CA ASP A 61 -17.18 -10.43 0.07
C ASP A 61 -17.86 -9.07 -0.08
N GLY A 62 -18.20 -8.69 -1.32
CA GLY A 62 -18.84 -7.41 -1.62
C GLY A 62 -17.89 -6.23 -1.79
N VAL A 63 -16.58 -6.41 -1.52
CA VAL A 63 -15.54 -5.38 -1.69
C VAL A 63 -14.99 -5.42 -3.11
N PRO A 64 -15.12 -4.36 -3.92
CA PRO A 64 -14.42 -4.22 -5.19
C PRO A 64 -12.90 -4.09 -4.99
N VAL A 65 -12.13 -4.99 -5.60
CA VAL A 65 -10.67 -5.04 -5.52
C VAL A 65 -10.08 -4.84 -6.90
N LEU A 66 -9.14 -3.90 -7.02
CA LEU A 66 -8.30 -3.70 -8.20
C LEU A 66 -6.89 -4.21 -7.88
N ARG A 67 -6.51 -5.35 -8.49
CA ARG A 67 -5.14 -5.83 -8.44
C ARG A 67 -4.32 -5.21 -9.54
N VAL A 68 -3.16 -4.69 -9.16
CA VAL A 68 -2.21 -4.06 -10.09
C VAL A 68 -0.93 -4.90 -10.19
N PRO A 69 -0.24 -4.88 -11.34
CA PRO A 69 0.98 -5.64 -11.52
C PRO A 69 2.10 -5.15 -10.62
N LEU A 70 2.91 -6.10 -10.18
CA LEU A 70 4.16 -5.85 -9.48
C LEU A 70 5.18 -6.92 -9.89
N TYR A 71 6.45 -6.66 -9.62
CA TYR A 71 7.51 -7.66 -9.73
C TYR A 71 7.44 -8.58 -8.50
N PRO A 72 7.06 -9.85 -8.65
CA PRO A 72 6.92 -10.74 -7.50
C PRO A 72 8.32 -11.11 -7.00
N SER A 73 8.64 -10.68 -5.80
CA SER A 73 9.88 -11.04 -5.13
C SER A 73 9.74 -10.74 -3.64
N HIS A 74 10.18 -11.68 -2.84
CA HIS A 74 10.35 -11.49 -1.40
C HIS A 74 11.58 -12.28 -0.92
N ASP A 75 12.51 -12.51 -1.85
CA ASP A 75 13.80 -13.10 -1.54
C ASP A 75 14.65 -12.18 -0.65
N GLN A 76 15.80 -12.67 -0.19
CA GLN A 76 16.72 -11.86 0.62
C GLN A 76 17.47 -10.82 -0.22
N SER A 77 17.27 -10.81 -1.54
CA SER A 77 17.86 -9.84 -2.45
C SER A 77 17.28 -8.44 -2.23
N ARG A 78 18.16 -7.48 -1.99
CA ARG A 78 17.77 -6.06 -1.85
C ARG A 78 17.15 -5.52 -3.14
N PHE A 79 17.64 -5.98 -4.29
CA PHE A 79 17.14 -5.57 -5.60
C PHE A 79 15.73 -6.12 -5.87
N GLY A 80 15.48 -7.39 -5.58
CA GLY A 80 14.16 -8.00 -5.74
C GLY A 80 13.09 -7.29 -4.91
N ARG A 81 13.39 -6.99 -3.62
CA ARG A 81 12.46 -6.24 -2.76
C ARG A 81 12.22 -4.81 -3.25
N ALA A 82 13.28 -4.12 -3.67
CA ALA A 82 13.13 -2.77 -4.23
C ALA A 82 12.28 -2.79 -5.50
N ALA A 83 12.53 -3.74 -6.42
CA ALA A 83 11.73 -3.91 -7.63
C ALA A 83 10.26 -4.22 -7.32
N ASN A 84 9.99 -5.08 -6.31
CA ASN A 84 8.64 -5.39 -5.86
C ASN A 84 7.90 -4.11 -5.40
N TYR A 85 8.49 -3.34 -4.49
CA TYR A 85 7.88 -2.13 -3.95
C TYR A 85 7.72 -1.02 -5.00
N LEU A 86 8.76 -0.78 -5.82
CA LEU A 86 8.72 0.30 -6.82
C LEU A 86 7.78 -0.02 -7.97
N SER A 87 7.69 -1.29 -8.41
CA SER A 87 6.75 -1.69 -9.45
C SER A 87 5.29 -1.58 -8.97
N PHE A 88 5.02 -1.97 -7.72
CA PHE A 88 3.71 -1.73 -7.11
C PHE A 88 3.38 -0.24 -7.06
N PHE A 89 4.32 0.60 -6.58
CA PHE A 89 4.13 2.05 -6.55
C PHE A 89 3.74 2.61 -7.92
N ALA A 90 4.52 2.26 -8.95
CA ALA A 90 4.29 2.76 -10.30
C ALA A 90 2.91 2.33 -10.84
N SER A 91 2.59 1.04 -10.74
CA SER A 91 1.33 0.50 -11.24
C SER A 91 0.12 0.98 -10.44
N ALA A 92 0.21 1.04 -9.11
CA ALA A 92 -0.86 1.54 -8.25
C ALA A 92 -1.13 3.03 -8.51
N SER A 93 -0.07 3.84 -8.68
CA SER A 93 -0.22 5.27 -8.98
C SER A 93 -0.93 5.49 -10.31
N VAL A 94 -0.50 4.82 -11.38
CA VAL A 94 -1.08 5.00 -12.72
C VAL A 94 -2.48 4.40 -12.78
N LEU A 95 -2.61 3.09 -12.52
CA LEU A 95 -3.90 2.40 -12.65
C LEU A 95 -4.91 2.86 -11.60
N GLY A 96 -4.46 3.16 -10.39
CA GLY A 96 -5.31 3.73 -9.35
C GLY A 96 -5.88 5.08 -9.74
N SER A 97 -5.07 5.96 -10.31
CA SER A 97 -5.54 7.26 -10.80
C SER A 97 -6.57 7.14 -11.92
N MET A 98 -6.38 6.17 -12.84
CA MET A 98 -7.22 6.01 -14.02
C MET A 98 -8.47 5.14 -13.77
N MET A 99 -8.35 4.08 -12.98
CA MET A 99 -9.32 2.98 -12.95
C MET A 99 -10.20 2.94 -11.70
N THR A 100 -9.88 3.73 -10.67
CA THR A 100 -10.73 3.83 -9.48
C THR A 100 -11.72 4.99 -9.59
N ARG A 101 -12.90 4.82 -8.99
CA ARG A 101 -13.84 5.93 -8.83
C ARG A 101 -13.21 6.99 -7.92
N LYS A 102 -13.61 8.26 -8.07
CA LYS A 102 -13.15 9.32 -7.17
C LYS A 102 -13.65 9.02 -5.75
N PRO A 103 -12.75 8.80 -4.77
CA PRO A 103 -13.13 8.61 -3.38
C PRO A 103 -13.34 9.96 -2.68
N ASP A 104 -13.90 9.91 -1.49
CA ASP A 104 -13.93 11.05 -0.58
C ASP A 104 -12.60 11.14 0.22
N VAL A 105 -11.98 9.98 0.48
CA VAL A 105 -10.71 9.85 1.18
C VAL A 105 -9.94 8.60 0.71
N ILE A 106 -8.62 8.69 0.70
CA ILE A 106 -7.72 7.55 0.48
C ILE A 106 -7.18 7.12 1.84
N TYR A 107 -7.20 5.82 2.13
CA TYR A 107 -6.58 5.22 3.31
C TYR A 107 -5.40 4.36 2.86
N ALA A 108 -4.18 4.78 3.18
CA ALA A 108 -2.96 4.11 2.79
C ALA A 108 -2.34 3.37 3.97
N TYR A 109 -2.26 2.05 3.86
CA TYR A 109 -1.65 1.19 4.87
C TYR A 109 -0.13 1.08 4.66
N HIS A 110 0.63 1.55 5.64
CA HIS A 110 2.09 1.51 5.67
C HIS A 110 2.56 0.50 6.74
N PRO A 111 3.47 -0.45 6.48
CA PRO A 111 4.36 -0.58 5.35
C PRO A 111 3.73 -1.25 4.11
N PRO A 112 4.36 -1.18 2.94
CA PRO A 112 5.59 -0.45 2.63
C PRO A 112 5.34 1.04 2.36
N LEU A 113 6.40 1.87 2.45
CA LEU A 113 6.37 3.30 2.19
C LEU A 113 5.71 3.66 0.84
N THR A 114 5.85 2.78 -0.12
CA THR A 114 5.35 2.93 -1.49
C THR A 114 3.82 3.01 -1.59
N THR A 115 3.09 2.46 -0.63
CA THR A 115 1.62 2.61 -0.55
C THR A 115 1.23 4.05 -0.26
N GLY A 116 1.92 4.70 0.68
CA GLY A 116 1.73 6.12 0.99
C GLY A 116 2.13 7.03 -0.17
N LEU A 117 3.22 6.71 -0.88
CA LEU A 117 3.61 7.45 -2.09
C LEU A 117 2.57 7.33 -3.19
N ALA A 118 2.00 6.14 -3.40
CA ALA A 118 0.90 5.94 -4.35
C ALA A 118 -0.36 6.74 -3.93
N ALA A 119 -0.68 6.77 -2.64
CA ALA A 119 -1.78 7.58 -2.12
C ALA A 119 -1.57 9.07 -2.37
N ALA A 120 -0.36 9.59 -2.15
CA ALA A 120 -0.02 10.98 -2.41
C ALA A 120 -0.17 11.35 -3.91
N VAL A 121 0.23 10.45 -4.82
CA VAL A 121 0.06 10.64 -6.27
C VAL A 121 -1.42 10.62 -6.65
N ILE A 122 -2.16 9.58 -6.24
CA ILE A 122 -3.59 9.44 -6.56
C ILE A 122 -4.39 10.59 -5.94
N GLY A 123 -4.09 10.95 -4.68
CA GLY A 123 -4.71 12.07 -3.97
C GLY A 123 -4.50 13.39 -4.70
N GLY A 124 -3.28 13.65 -5.18
CA GLY A 124 -2.96 14.83 -5.97
C GLY A 124 -3.72 14.88 -7.30
N VAL A 125 -3.76 13.76 -8.04
CA VAL A 125 -4.46 13.66 -9.33
C VAL A 125 -5.98 13.82 -9.16
N LYS A 126 -6.56 13.16 -8.16
CA LYS A 126 -8.01 13.18 -7.92
C LYS A 126 -8.47 14.36 -7.05
N ARG A 127 -7.54 15.11 -6.48
CA ARG A 127 -7.79 16.21 -5.53
C ARG A 127 -8.64 15.74 -4.35
N VAL A 128 -8.14 14.72 -3.65
CA VAL A 128 -8.77 14.13 -2.48
C VAL A 128 -7.75 13.94 -1.36
N PRO A 129 -8.15 14.09 -0.09
CA PRO A 129 -7.28 13.89 1.05
C PRO A 129 -6.87 12.42 1.20
N PHE A 130 -5.73 12.19 1.89
CA PHE A 130 -5.33 10.86 2.26
C PHE A 130 -4.90 10.75 3.72
N VAL A 131 -5.25 9.62 4.32
CA VAL A 131 -4.81 9.18 5.64
C VAL A 131 -3.68 8.19 5.48
N LEU A 132 -2.58 8.41 6.19
CA LEU A 132 -1.46 7.48 6.25
C LEU A 132 -1.53 6.69 7.55
N ASP A 133 -1.65 5.38 7.45
CA ASP A 133 -1.71 4.48 8.61
C ASP A 133 -0.35 3.82 8.83
N ILE A 134 0.36 4.25 9.87
CA ILE A 134 1.74 3.86 10.15
C ILE A 134 1.77 2.71 11.15
N MET A 135 2.22 1.55 10.70
CA MET A 135 2.41 0.36 11.52
C MET A 135 3.88 0.15 11.90
N ASP A 136 4.81 0.68 11.10
CA ASP A 136 6.26 0.60 11.32
C ASP A 136 6.91 1.95 11.13
N MET A 137 7.83 2.31 12.03
CA MET A 137 8.61 3.55 11.93
C MET A 137 9.81 3.38 10.99
N TRP A 138 9.60 3.66 9.71
CA TRP A 138 10.68 3.76 8.75
C TRP A 138 11.35 5.15 8.81
N PRO A 139 12.68 5.28 8.70
CA PRO A 139 13.67 4.22 8.40
C PRO A 139 14.19 3.43 9.62
N ASP A 140 13.78 3.76 10.86
CA ASP A 140 14.35 3.20 12.07
C ASP A 140 14.21 1.67 12.15
N THR A 141 13.03 1.14 11.86
CA THR A 141 12.77 -0.32 11.79
C THR A 141 13.67 -1.00 10.76
N ILE A 142 13.87 -0.39 9.59
CA ILE A 142 14.74 -0.93 8.53
C ILE A 142 16.19 -0.99 9.01
N THR A 143 16.64 0.01 9.75
CA THR A 143 17.99 0.08 10.31
C THR A 143 18.17 -0.94 11.43
N ALA A 144 17.23 -1.00 12.36
CA ALA A 144 17.28 -1.89 13.52
C ALA A 144 17.26 -3.37 13.11
N THR A 145 16.53 -3.72 12.04
CA THR A 145 16.48 -5.09 11.52
C THR A 145 17.65 -5.44 10.59
N GLY A 146 18.57 -4.50 10.33
CA GLY A 146 19.68 -4.72 9.40
C GLY A 146 19.24 -4.91 7.93
N MET A 147 17.99 -4.65 7.61
CA MET A 147 17.43 -4.84 6.28
C MET A 147 18.12 -3.98 5.22
N LEU A 148 18.60 -2.80 5.61
CA LEU A 148 19.36 -1.88 4.78
C LEU A 148 20.43 -1.16 5.61
N SER A 149 21.70 -1.22 5.14
CA SER A 149 22.84 -0.55 5.78
C SER A 149 23.40 0.63 4.97
N ASN A 150 22.91 0.82 3.73
CA ASN A 150 23.41 1.90 2.87
C ASN A 150 22.86 3.25 3.32
N GLN A 151 23.74 4.10 3.85
CA GLN A 151 23.41 5.42 4.39
C GLN A 151 22.72 6.37 3.36
N LYS A 152 23.11 6.28 2.07
CA LYS A 152 22.48 7.11 1.04
C LYS A 152 21.02 6.71 0.80
N LEU A 153 20.75 5.40 0.76
CA LEU A 153 19.40 4.90 0.62
C LEU A 153 18.54 5.18 1.86
N LEU A 154 19.09 5.03 3.05
CA LEU A 154 18.40 5.40 4.30
C LEU A 154 18.01 6.88 4.32
N LYS A 155 18.88 7.79 3.88
CA LYS A 155 18.56 9.22 3.75
C LYS A 155 17.44 9.48 2.73
N ILE A 156 17.39 8.73 1.62
CA ILE A 156 16.31 8.85 0.65
C ILE A 156 14.98 8.39 1.27
N ILE A 157 14.98 7.25 1.96
CA ILE A 157 13.80 6.73 2.66
C ILE A 157 13.32 7.74 3.72
N ASP A 158 14.21 8.25 4.58
CA ASP A 158 13.88 9.26 5.59
C ASP A 158 13.25 10.51 4.96
N LYS A 159 13.84 11.03 3.89
CA LYS A 159 13.30 12.17 3.16
C LYS A 159 11.89 11.88 2.60
N SER A 160 11.68 10.68 2.11
CA SER A 160 10.38 10.25 1.58
C SER A 160 9.34 10.08 2.70
N CYS A 161 9.72 9.53 3.86
CA CYS A 161 8.86 9.47 5.04
C CYS A 161 8.45 10.88 5.50
N ARG A 162 9.41 11.78 5.67
CA ARG A 162 9.14 13.18 6.05
C ARG A 162 8.24 13.90 5.04
N TYR A 163 8.44 13.64 3.75
CA TYR A 163 7.55 14.16 2.72
C TYR A 163 6.12 13.67 2.90
N LEU A 164 5.93 12.36 3.10
CA LEU A 164 4.60 11.78 3.30
C LEU A 164 3.93 12.29 4.57
N TYR A 165 4.66 12.38 5.68
CA TYR A 165 4.12 12.88 6.95
C TYR A 165 3.63 14.33 6.83
N LYS A 166 4.32 15.15 6.02
CA LYS A 166 3.90 16.54 5.74
C LYS A 166 2.75 16.63 4.74
N LYS A 167 2.57 15.62 3.88
CA LYS A 167 1.56 15.63 2.82
C LYS A 167 0.27 14.94 3.22
N ALA A 168 0.31 14.02 4.18
CA ALA A 168 -0.87 13.35 4.68
C ALA A 168 -1.78 14.34 5.40
N ASP A 169 -3.07 14.26 5.12
CA ASP A 169 -4.09 15.08 5.79
C ASP A 169 -4.37 14.58 7.21
N ALA A 170 -4.13 13.28 7.47
CA ALA A 170 -4.15 12.69 8.78
C ALA A 170 -3.20 11.48 8.85
N ILE A 171 -2.68 11.22 10.05
CA ILE A 171 -1.82 10.07 10.33
C ILE A 171 -2.46 9.25 11.45
N SER A 172 -2.62 7.95 11.19
CA SER A 172 -2.99 6.96 12.19
C SER A 172 -1.75 6.19 12.61
N VAL A 173 -1.62 5.88 13.88
CA VAL A 173 -0.50 5.13 14.45
C VAL A 173 -1.00 4.04 15.40
N VAL A 174 -0.24 2.95 15.54
CA VAL A 174 -0.64 1.79 16.35
C VAL A 174 -0.55 2.03 17.85
N SER A 175 0.26 2.99 18.29
CA SER A 175 0.45 3.29 19.71
C SER A 175 0.83 4.75 19.93
N SER A 176 0.65 5.22 21.18
CA SER A 176 1.07 6.58 21.58
C SER A 176 2.58 6.81 21.49
N GLY A 177 3.39 5.75 21.56
CA GLY A 177 4.85 5.85 21.41
C GLY A 177 5.33 6.22 20.01
N PHE A 178 4.43 6.23 19.01
CA PHE A 178 4.72 6.68 17.63
C PHE A 178 4.45 8.19 17.41
N ARG A 179 4.09 8.93 18.46
CA ARG A 179 3.80 10.38 18.40
C ARG A 179 5.04 11.23 18.56
#